data_276a7591d66dff3ec4275d056d23c04e
#
_entry.id   276a7591d66dff3ec4275d056d23c04e
#
_cell.length_a   1.000
_cell.length_b   1.000
_cell.length_c   1.000
_cell.angle_alpha   90.00
_cell.angle_beta   90.00
_cell.angle_gamma   90.00
#
_symmetry.space_group_name_H-M   'P 1'
#
loop_
_entity.id
_entity.type
_entity.pdbx_description
1 polymer ?
#
loop_
_entity_poly.entity_id
_entity_poly.type
_entity_poly.pdbx_seq_one_letter_code
_entity_poly.pdbx_strand_id
1 'polypeptide(L)'
;MVKRSRGMKSIYQKMFERAKPFLRTRKNFIHTKIALQYAVKLLKEVKGDEEVVIPAILLHDVGWKAVPEHLQLNAFGPNRSNFRAARLHEVEGAKTAKKILEELRYPSEKVDEICRIIRGHDSRERSISRSDRIVKDADKLFRYSRRGVAIDLERFHVPRGDYLDYLENYVEKWFFLSVSRQLASQELARRRAENLPENQDGQKRR
;
A
#
# COMPACT_ATOMS: atom_id res chain seq x y z
N MET A 1 17.38 16.90 24.85
CA MET A 1 17.86 15.58 24.40
C MET A 1 17.11 15.19 23.12
N VAL A 2 17.76 15.30 21.97
CA VAL A 2 17.17 14.93 20.67
C VAL A 2 17.13 13.40 20.61
N LYS A 3 15.94 12.79 20.60
CA LYS A 3 15.77 11.35 20.37
C LYS A 3 16.28 11.05 18.95
N ARG A 4 17.47 10.43 18.85
CA ARG A 4 17.94 9.84 17.59
C ARG A 4 16.83 8.95 17.03
N SER A 5 16.39 9.21 15.80
CA SER A 5 15.51 8.32 15.07
C SER A 5 16.18 6.96 15.01
N ARG A 6 15.58 5.94 15.65
CA ARG A 6 16.04 4.56 15.49
C ARG A 6 15.93 4.21 14.01
N GLY A 7 17.06 4.01 13.35
CA GLY A 7 17.09 3.50 11.99
C GLY A 7 16.32 2.17 11.90
N MET A 8 15.82 1.85 10.71
CA MET A 8 15.12 0.59 10.45
C MET A 8 16.01 -0.60 10.86
N LYS A 9 15.45 -1.60 11.56
CA LYS A 9 16.20 -2.82 11.97
C LYS A 9 16.89 -3.45 10.75
N SER A 10 18.09 -3.98 10.93
CA SER A 10 18.91 -4.54 9.84
C SER A 10 18.19 -5.65 9.07
N ILE A 11 17.36 -6.45 9.75
CA ILE A 11 16.57 -7.51 9.11
C ILE A 11 15.53 -6.94 8.14
N TYR A 12 14.86 -5.84 8.47
CA TYR A 12 13.90 -5.17 7.59
C TYR A 12 14.59 -4.52 6.38
N GLN A 13 15.81 -4.00 6.56
CA GLN A 13 16.61 -3.50 5.45
C GLN A 13 16.96 -4.63 4.48
N LYS A 14 17.47 -5.77 4.98
CA LYS A 14 17.73 -6.95 4.15
C LYS A 14 16.48 -7.44 3.42
N MET A 15 15.34 -7.47 4.09
CA MET A 15 14.06 -7.86 3.51
C MET A 15 13.66 -6.91 2.38
N PHE A 16 13.79 -5.60 2.59
CA PHE A 16 13.48 -4.61 1.56
C PHE A 16 14.41 -4.73 0.35
N GLU A 17 15.71 -4.98 0.56
CA GLU A 17 16.66 -5.24 -0.54
C GLU A 17 16.25 -6.47 -1.37
N ARG A 18 15.80 -7.55 -0.71
CA ARG A 18 15.28 -8.75 -1.40
C ARG A 18 13.96 -8.50 -2.13
N ALA A 19 13.12 -7.59 -1.63
CA ALA A 19 11.86 -7.21 -2.28
C ALA A 19 12.06 -6.31 -3.52
N LYS A 20 13.10 -5.48 -3.57
CA LYS A 20 13.33 -4.49 -4.64
C LYS A 20 13.16 -5.01 -6.07
N PRO A 21 13.71 -6.17 -6.48
CA PRO A 21 13.55 -6.68 -7.85
C PRO A 21 12.08 -6.89 -8.24
N PHE A 22 11.22 -7.21 -7.28
CA PHE A 22 9.80 -7.46 -7.48
C PHE A 22 8.97 -6.18 -7.48
N LEU A 23 9.46 -5.11 -6.83
CA LEU A 23 8.78 -3.83 -6.68
C LEU A 23 9.08 -2.81 -7.81
N ARG A 24 9.83 -3.19 -8.84
CA ARG A 24 10.20 -2.31 -9.95
C ARG A 24 9.05 -1.99 -10.90
N THR A 25 7.94 -2.73 -10.81
CA THR A 25 6.74 -2.49 -11.62
C THR A 25 5.87 -1.39 -10.99
N ARG A 26 5.15 -0.62 -11.81
CA ARG A 26 4.05 0.27 -11.38
C ARG A 26 4.39 1.29 -10.29
N LYS A 27 5.64 1.69 -10.17
CA LYS A 27 6.10 2.56 -9.07
C LYS A 27 5.88 1.96 -7.66
N ASN A 28 5.71 0.62 -7.56
CA ASN A 28 5.46 -0.07 -6.28
C ASN A 28 6.59 0.13 -5.27
N PHE A 29 7.81 0.37 -5.71
CA PHE A 29 8.90 0.74 -4.80
C PHE A 29 8.60 2.03 -4.02
N ILE A 30 8.05 3.06 -4.69
CA ILE A 30 7.66 4.32 -4.05
C ILE A 30 6.45 4.09 -3.15
N HIS A 31 5.46 3.34 -3.63
CA HIS A 31 4.28 2.94 -2.89
C HIS A 31 4.65 2.27 -1.57
N THR A 32 5.46 1.20 -1.62
CA THR A 32 5.89 0.45 -0.43
C THR A 32 6.63 1.34 0.59
N LYS A 33 7.48 2.27 0.13
CA LYS A 33 8.18 3.20 1.05
C LYS A 33 7.21 4.12 1.79
N ILE A 34 6.21 4.64 1.11
CA ILE A 34 5.21 5.54 1.71
C ILE A 34 4.27 4.75 2.62
N ALA A 35 3.81 3.57 2.18
CA ALA A 35 3.00 2.68 3.00
C ALA A 35 3.73 2.26 4.29
N LEU A 36 5.05 2.00 4.22
CA LEU A 36 5.88 1.73 5.39
C LEU A 36 5.89 2.92 6.38
N GLN A 37 5.96 4.15 5.89
CA GLN A 37 5.90 5.33 6.76
C GLN A 37 4.57 5.42 7.51
N TYR A 38 3.46 5.13 6.84
CA TYR A 38 2.15 5.06 7.48
C TYR A 38 2.04 3.89 8.45
N ALA A 39 2.55 2.70 8.11
CA ALA A 39 2.56 1.56 9.02
C ALA A 39 3.33 1.85 10.32
N VAL A 40 4.51 2.48 10.21
CA VAL A 40 5.29 2.93 11.38
C VAL A 40 4.54 3.98 12.20
N LYS A 41 3.81 4.90 11.54
CA LYS A 41 2.98 5.89 12.22
C LYS A 41 1.83 5.21 12.96
N LEU A 42 1.11 4.32 12.32
CA LEU A 42 -0.01 3.60 12.92
C LEU A 42 0.41 2.69 14.09
N LEU A 43 1.59 2.05 14.02
CA LEU A 43 2.14 1.26 15.12
C LEU A 43 2.43 2.06 16.39
N LYS A 44 2.57 3.39 16.30
CA LYS A 44 2.74 4.26 17.49
C LYS A 44 1.40 4.56 18.17
N GLU A 45 0.31 4.56 17.40
CA GLU A 45 -1.02 4.90 17.85
C GLU A 45 -1.86 3.66 18.21
N VAL A 46 -1.57 2.54 17.56
CA VAL A 46 -2.35 1.31 17.69
C VAL A 46 -1.45 0.14 18.03
N LYS A 47 -1.81 -0.62 19.06
CA LYS A 47 -1.08 -1.84 19.45
C LYS A 47 -1.19 -2.89 18.34
N GLY A 48 -0.09 -3.13 17.63
CA GLY A 48 0.10 -4.19 16.63
C GLY A 48 1.45 -4.86 16.82
N ASP A 49 1.65 -6.00 16.17
CA ASP A 49 2.94 -6.68 16.19
C ASP A 49 3.85 -6.09 15.08
N GLU A 50 4.87 -5.31 15.48
CA GLU A 50 5.83 -4.73 14.54
C GLU A 50 6.51 -5.81 13.67
N GLU A 51 6.78 -7.00 14.26
CA GLU A 51 7.44 -8.11 13.56
C GLU A 51 6.52 -8.82 12.56
N VAL A 52 5.24 -8.50 12.54
CA VAL A 52 4.28 -8.92 11.52
C VAL A 52 4.00 -7.77 10.55
N VAL A 53 3.71 -6.57 11.07
CA VAL A 53 3.27 -5.42 10.26
C VAL A 53 4.36 -4.95 9.30
N ILE A 54 5.59 -4.77 9.78
CA ILE A 54 6.67 -4.23 8.93
C ILE A 54 7.03 -5.20 7.80
N PRO A 55 7.26 -6.51 8.04
CA PRO A 55 7.46 -7.46 6.96
C PRO A 55 6.28 -7.54 5.98
N ALA A 56 5.05 -7.57 6.49
CA ALA A 56 3.88 -7.65 5.65
C ALA A 56 3.80 -6.44 4.69
N ILE A 57 4.02 -5.21 5.18
CA ILE A 57 3.97 -4.02 4.34
C ILE A 57 5.16 -3.91 3.37
N LEU A 58 6.34 -4.43 3.74
CA LEU A 58 7.49 -4.47 2.84
C LEU A 58 7.29 -5.44 1.67
N LEU A 59 6.49 -6.48 1.86
CA LEU A 59 6.34 -7.60 0.94
C LEU A 59 4.96 -7.69 0.28
N HIS A 60 3.95 -6.86 0.66
CA HIS A 60 2.57 -7.04 0.20
C HIS A 60 2.43 -7.01 -1.33
N ASP A 61 3.19 -6.17 -2.00
CA ASP A 61 3.09 -5.89 -3.44
C ASP A 61 4.11 -6.62 -4.33
N VAL A 62 4.96 -7.51 -3.74
CA VAL A 62 5.97 -8.24 -4.53
C VAL A 62 5.36 -9.15 -5.60
N GLY A 63 4.11 -9.54 -5.43
CA GLY A 63 3.39 -10.41 -6.37
C GLY A 63 2.98 -9.74 -7.68
N TRP A 64 2.97 -8.41 -7.78
CA TRP A 64 2.69 -7.73 -9.04
C TRP A 64 3.68 -8.08 -10.15
N LYS A 65 4.89 -8.50 -9.80
CA LYS A 65 5.88 -8.99 -10.78
C LYS A 65 5.40 -10.22 -11.56
N ALA A 66 4.53 -11.03 -10.99
CA ALA A 66 3.96 -12.21 -11.63
C ALA A 66 2.70 -11.91 -12.46
N VAL A 67 2.14 -10.71 -12.36
CA VAL A 67 0.95 -10.31 -13.13
C VAL A 67 1.38 -9.64 -14.44
N PRO A 68 0.91 -10.08 -15.60
CA PRO A 68 1.19 -9.44 -16.88
C PRO A 68 0.82 -7.94 -16.84
N GLU A 69 1.70 -7.08 -17.36
CA GLU A 69 1.60 -5.63 -17.19
C GLU A 69 0.29 -5.06 -17.74
N HIS A 70 -0.17 -5.53 -18.90
CA HIS A 70 -1.42 -5.12 -19.53
C HIS A 70 -2.68 -5.44 -18.69
N LEU A 71 -2.60 -6.38 -17.74
CA LEU A 71 -3.69 -6.73 -16.85
C LEU A 71 -3.70 -5.92 -15.55
N GLN A 72 -2.61 -5.19 -15.26
CA GLN A 72 -2.45 -4.54 -13.97
C GLN A 72 -3.28 -3.26 -13.81
N LEU A 73 -3.48 -2.49 -14.89
CA LEU A 73 -4.14 -1.18 -14.81
C LEU A 73 -5.57 -1.27 -14.28
N ASN A 74 -6.33 -2.25 -14.75
CA ASN A 74 -7.74 -2.40 -14.38
C ASN A 74 -7.95 -3.28 -13.13
N ALA A 75 -6.88 -3.63 -12.43
CA ALA A 75 -6.97 -4.43 -11.22
C ALA A 75 -7.32 -3.62 -9.96
N PHE A 76 -7.24 -2.30 -10.02
CA PHE A 76 -7.47 -1.39 -8.89
C PHE A 76 -7.79 0.02 -9.38
N GLY A 77 -8.14 0.94 -8.43
CA GLY A 77 -8.50 2.32 -8.75
C GLY A 77 -9.98 2.51 -9.10
N PRO A 78 -10.35 3.72 -9.60
CA PRO A 78 -11.74 4.08 -9.84
C PRO A 78 -12.46 3.16 -10.83
N ASN A 79 -11.75 2.67 -11.85
CA ASN A 79 -12.30 1.87 -12.95
C ASN A 79 -11.91 0.39 -12.82
N ARG A 80 -11.86 -0.12 -11.58
CA ARG A 80 -11.49 -1.52 -11.32
C ARG A 80 -12.44 -2.50 -11.98
N SER A 81 -11.91 -3.38 -12.82
CA SER A 81 -12.67 -4.45 -13.52
C SER A 81 -11.94 -5.80 -13.51
N ASN A 82 -10.62 -5.83 -13.32
CA ASN A 82 -9.84 -7.07 -13.34
C ASN A 82 -9.56 -7.63 -11.95
N PHE A 83 -10.57 -8.26 -11.34
CA PHE A 83 -10.45 -8.88 -10.01
C PHE A 83 -9.50 -10.10 -9.99
N ARG A 84 -9.35 -10.79 -11.14
CA ARG A 84 -8.42 -11.95 -11.23
C ARG A 84 -6.97 -11.52 -11.11
N ALA A 85 -6.58 -10.42 -11.78
CA ALA A 85 -5.23 -9.87 -11.66
C ALA A 85 -4.96 -9.38 -10.23
N ALA A 86 -5.94 -8.72 -9.60
CA ALA A 86 -5.85 -8.32 -8.20
C ALA A 86 -5.66 -9.54 -7.28
N ARG A 87 -6.40 -10.63 -7.51
CA ARG A 87 -6.25 -11.85 -6.71
C ARG A 87 -4.93 -12.57 -6.97
N LEU A 88 -4.47 -12.59 -8.21
CA LEU A 88 -3.22 -13.23 -8.60
C LEU A 88 -2.01 -12.59 -7.89
N HIS A 89 -1.94 -11.25 -7.83
CA HIS A 89 -0.82 -10.60 -7.14
C HIS A 89 -0.76 -10.93 -5.65
N GLU A 90 -1.90 -11.05 -4.98
CA GLU A 90 -1.95 -11.44 -3.56
C GLU A 90 -1.44 -12.86 -3.34
N VAL A 91 -1.84 -13.80 -4.20
CA VAL A 91 -1.43 -15.21 -4.11
C VAL A 91 0.06 -15.37 -4.39
N GLU A 92 0.53 -14.81 -5.49
CA GLU A 92 1.96 -14.86 -5.87
C GLU A 92 2.82 -14.02 -4.93
N GLY A 93 2.27 -12.92 -4.41
CA GLY A 93 2.91 -12.11 -3.37
C GLY A 93 3.16 -12.91 -2.09
N ALA A 94 2.18 -13.65 -1.61
CA ALA A 94 2.34 -14.47 -0.42
C ALA A 94 3.37 -15.60 -0.62
N LYS A 95 3.42 -16.23 -1.82
CA LYS A 95 4.43 -17.24 -2.14
C LYS A 95 5.84 -16.65 -2.18
N THR A 96 6.00 -15.50 -2.83
CA THR A 96 7.29 -14.81 -2.93
C THR A 96 7.75 -14.30 -1.57
N ALA A 97 6.84 -13.73 -0.77
CA ALA A 97 7.11 -13.27 0.58
C ALA A 97 7.58 -14.43 1.47
N LYS A 98 6.93 -15.60 1.41
CA LYS A 98 7.34 -16.79 2.15
C LYS A 98 8.79 -17.17 1.85
N LYS A 99 9.18 -17.26 0.57
CA LYS A 99 10.55 -17.55 0.16
C LYS A 99 11.55 -16.55 0.72
N ILE A 100 11.26 -15.24 0.61
CA ILE A 100 12.14 -14.18 1.13
C ILE A 100 12.31 -14.31 2.65
N LEU A 101 11.22 -14.57 3.39
CA LEU A 101 11.24 -14.71 4.85
C LEU A 101 12.03 -15.96 5.27
N GLU A 102 11.84 -17.09 4.60
CA GLU A 102 12.56 -18.34 4.85
C GLU A 102 14.07 -18.19 4.57
N GLU A 103 14.47 -17.57 3.44
CA GLU A 103 15.86 -17.25 3.11
C GLU A 103 16.54 -16.36 4.16
N LEU A 104 15.77 -15.45 4.75
CA LEU A 104 16.23 -14.56 5.82
C LEU A 104 16.16 -15.21 7.21
N ARG A 105 15.73 -16.47 7.30
CA ARG A 105 15.50 -17.20 8.56
C ARG A 105 14.63 -16.41 9.54
N TYR A 106 13.56 -15.81 8.99
CA TYR A 106 12.60 -15.05 9.79
C TYR A 106 11.82 -16.01 10.71
N PRO A 107 11.43 -15.57 11.93
CA PRO A 107 10.71 -16.44 12.90
C PRO A 107 9.49 -17.11 12.27
N SER A 108 9.48 -18.45 12.28
CA SER A 108 8.47 -19.26 11.57
C SER A 108 7.04 -19.00 12.05
N GLU A 109 6.87 -18.74 13.35
CA GLU A 109 5.59 -18.40 13.97
C GLU A 109 4.98 -17.07 13.47
N LYS A 110 5.81 -16.18 12.87
CA LYS A 110 5.36 -14.92 12.25
C LYS A 110 5.08 -15.07 10.76
N VAL A 111 5.80 -15.97 10.10
CA VAL A 111 5.71 -16.16 8.64
C VAL A 111 4.29 -16.46 8.19
N ASP A 112 3.58 -17.33 8.90
CA ASP A 112 2.21 -17.71 8.53
C ASP A 112 1.23 -16.55 8.61
N GLU A 113 1.28 -15.73 9.65
CA GLU A 113 0.43 -14.55 9.77
C GLU A 113 0.76 -13.53 8.66
N ILE A 114 2.05 -13.26 8.43
CA ILE A 114 2.50 -12.34 7.37
C ILE A 114 1.97 -12.80 6.01
N CYS A 115 2.14 -14.06 5.66
CA CYS A 115 1.66 -14.61 4.40
C CYS A 115 0.14 -14.57 4.27
N ARG A 116 -0.60 -14.83 5.34
CA ARG A 116 -2.07 -14.72 5.37
C ARG A 116 -2.53 -13.27 5.19
N ILE A 117 -1.85 -12.30 5.78
CA ILE A 117 -2.10 -10.87 5.57
C ILE A 117 -1.90 -10.54 4.10
N ILE A 118 -0.73 -10.84 3.53
CA ILE A 118 -0.39 -10.54 2.13
C ILE A 118 -1.41 -11.18 1.18
N ARG A 119 -1.80 -12.43 1.43
CA ARG A 119 -2.74 -13.18 0.59
C ARG A 119 -4.16 -12.59 0.56
N GLY A 120 -4.45 -11.58 1.35
CA GLY A 120 -5.78 -10.98 1.39
C GLY A 120 -5.78 -9.49 1.73
N HIS A 121 -4.67 -8.78 1.48
CA HIS A 121 -4.56 -7.37 1.86
C HIS A 121 -5.50 -6.46 1.05
N ASP A 122 -5.80 -6.82 -0.20
CA ASP A 122 -6.70 -6.08 -1.09
C ASP A 122 -8.10 -6.69 -1.20
N SER A 123 -8.20 -8.04 -1.32
CA SER A 123 -9.45 -8.71 -1.66
C SER A 123 -10.30 -9.11 -0.46
N ARG A 124 -9.69 -9.33 0.71
CA ARG A 124 -10.42 -9.77 1.91
C ARG A 124 -11.07 -8.59 2.62
N GLU A 125 -12.39 -8.60 2.73
CA GLU A 125 -13.17 -7.55 3.39
C GLU A 125 -12.95 -7.50 4.90
N ARG A 126 -12.87 -8.66 5.57
CA ARG A 126 -12.66 -8.72 7.02
C ARG A 126 -11.20 -8.89 7.38
N SER A 127 -10.73 -8.14 8.35
CA SER A 127 -9.39 -8.31 8.90
C SER A 127 -9.28 -9.57 9.76
N ILE A 128 -8.09 -10.23 9.72
CA ILE A 128 -7.81 -11.44 10.51
C ILE A 128 -7.13 -11.15 11.83
N SER A 129 -6.53 -9.97 11.97
CA SER A 129 -5.83 -9.55 13.18
C SER A 129 -5.73 -8.02 13.25
N ARG A 130 -5.22 -7.53 14.37
CA ARG A 130 -4.91 -6.09 14.51
C ARG A 130 -3.76 -5.67 13.58
N SER A 131 -2.75 -6.52 13.42
CA SER A 131 -1.66 -6.30 12.48
C SER A 131 -2.15 -6.20 11.03
N ASP A 132 -3.11 -7.05 10.63
CA ASP A 132 -3.76 -6.99 9.31
C ASP A 132 -4.48 -5.67 9.07
N ARG A 133 -5.22 -5.13 10.08
CA ARG A 133 -5.85 -3.80 9.98
C ARG A 133 -4.82 -2.71 9.72
N ILE A 134 -3.70 -2.73 10.44
CA ILE A 134 -2.63 -1.74 10.26
C ILE A 134 -2.04 -1.83 8.86
N VAL A 135 -1.79 -3.04 8.35
CA VAL A 135 -1.23 -3.25 7.00
C VAL A 135 -2.19 -2.75 5.93
N LYS A 136 -3.47 -3.15 5.99
CA LYS A 136 -4.50 -2.73 5.04
C LYS A 136 -4.69 -1.21 5.03
N ASP A 137 -4.73 -0.60 6.20
CA ASP A 137 -4.89 0.84 6.34
C ASP A 137 -3.66 1.60 5.83
N ALA A 138 -2.45 1.14 6.18
CA ALA A 138 -1.21 1.77 5.72
C ALA A 138 -1.05 1.71 4.20
N ASP A 139 -1.41 0.59 3.58
CA ASP A 139 -1.46 0.43 2.13
C ASP A 139 -2.40 1.45 1.49
N LYS A 140 -3.63 1.59 1.98
CA LYS A 140 -4.62 2.53 1.43
C LYS A 140 -4.27 3.99 1.69
N LEU A 141 -3.64 4.33 2.82
CA LEU A 141 -3.19 5.70 3.13
C LEU A 141 -2.20 6.25 2.11
N PHE A 142 -1.43 5.39 1.42
CA PHE A 142 -0.58 5.83 0.32
C PHE A 142 -1.35 6.70 -0.69
N ARG A 143 -2.59 6.32 -1.08
CA ARG A 143 -3.39 7.00 -2.10
C ARG A 143 -3.76 8.43 -1.71
N TYR A 144 -3.84 8.74 -0.42
CA TYR A 144 -4.15 10.08 0.12
C TYR A 144 -2.91 10.96 0.23
N SER A 145 -1.69 10.37 0.19
CA SER A 145 -0.45 11.14 0.24
C SER A 145 -0.27 11.97 -1.05
N ARG A 146 0.46 13.09 -0.94
CA ARG A 146 0.77 13.94 -2.11
C ARG A 146 1.35 13.14 -3.27
N ARG A 147 2.29 12.25 -2.99
CA ARG A 147 2.94 11.44 -4.02
C ARG A 147 2.01 10.35 -4.56
N GLY A 148 1.17 9.77 -3.71
CA GLY A 148 0.17 8.77 -4.09
C GLY A 148 -0.85 9.35 -5.05
N VAL A 149 -1.44 10.51 -4.73
CA VAL A 149 -2.37 11.22 -5.64
C VAL A 149 -1.70 11.49 -6.98
N ALA A 150 -0.49 12.05 -7.00
CA ALA A 150 0.20 12.35 -8.26
C ALA A 150 0.45 11.10 -9.13
N ILE A 151 0.83 9.97 -8.49
CA ILE A 151 1.04 8.70 -9.19
C ILE A 151 -0.28 8.14 -9.73
N ASP A 152 -1.35 8.23 -8.97
CA ASP A 152 -2.64 7.66 -9.36
C ASP A 152 -3.33 8.52 -10.44
N LEU A 153 -3.21 9.84 -10.41
CA LEU A 153 -3.67 10.71 -11.50
C LEU A 153 -2.96 10.40 -12.82
N GLU A 154 -1.63 10.25 -12.79
CA GLU A 154 -0.85 9.84 -13.97
C GLU A 154 -1.26 8.44 -14.48
N ARG A 155 -1.60 7.54 -13.57
CA ARG A 155 -1.93 6.14 -13.87
C ARG A 155 -3.34 5.95 -14.41
N PHE A 156 -4.31 6.65 -13.84
CA PHE A 156 -5.73 6.45 -14.17
C PHE A 156 -6.26 7.45 -15.20
N HIS A 157 -5.50 8.50 -15.50
CA HIS A 157 -5.90 9.56 -16.43
C HIS A 157 -7.29 10.16 -16.11
N VAL A 158 -7.56 10.38 -14.82
CA VAL A 158 -8.81 10.98 -14.34
C VAL A 158 -8.55 12.42 -13.89
N PRO A 159 -9.56 13.32 -14.00
CA PRO A 159 -9.48 14.66 -13.44
C PRO A 159 -9.18 14.61 -11.94
N ARG A 160 -8.39 15.56 -11.47
CA ARG A 160 -7.97 15.61 -10.05
C ARG A 160 -9.15 15.74 -9.10
N GLY A 161 -10.13 16.59 -9.43
CA GLY A 161 -11.35 16.74 -8.63
C GLY A 161 -12.07 15.42 -8.44
N ASP A 162 -12.36 14.72 -9.54
CA ASP A 162 -13.06 13.44 -9.55
C ASP A 162 -12.30 12.37 -8.73
N TYR A 163 -10.96 12.37 -8.81
CA TYR A 163 -10.15 11.45 -8.03
C TYR A 163 -10.18 11.76 -6.53
N LEU A 164 -10.17 13.03 -6.14
CA LEU A 164 -10.28 13.42 -4.73
C LEU A 164 -11.68 13.10 -4.17
N ASP A 165 -12.74 13.28 -4.98
CA ASP A 165 -14.10 12.90 -4.61
C ASP A 165 -14.25 11.37 -4.49
N TYR A 166 -13.62 10.63 -5.40
CA TYR A 166 -13.50 9.16 -5.28
C TYR A 166 -12.85 8.78 -3.96
N LEU A 167 -11.70 9.38 -3.59
CA LEU A 167 -11.02 9.09 -2.33
C LEU A 167 -11.89 9.42 -1.10
N GLU A 168 -12.62 10.54 -1.13
CA GLU A 168 -13.51 10.96 -0.04
C GLU A 168 -14.60 9.94 0.22
N ASN A 169 -15.23 9.42 -0.84
CA ASN A 169 -16.26 8.38 -0.75
C ASN A 169 -15.78 7.04 -0.17
N TYR A 170 -14.46 6.84 -0.10
CA TYR A 170 -13.86 5.62 0.41
C TYR A 170 -13.24 5.74 1.81
N VAL A 171 -13.20 6.94 2.42
CA VAL A 171 -12.63 7.12 3.76
C VAL A 171 -13.27 6.17 4.78
N GLU A 172 -14.61 6.12 4.84
CA GLU A 172 -15.30 5.26 5.80
C GLU A 172 -15.28 3.77 5.41
N LYS A 173 -15.18 3.47 4.11
CA LYS A 173 -15.28 2.09 3.59
C LYS A 173 -13.96 1.33 3.66
N TRP A 174 -12.82 2.01 3.46
CA TRP A 174 -11.53 1.34 3.34
C TRP A 174 -10.81 1.13 4.66
N PHE A 175 -11.00 2.03 5.63
CA PHE A 175 -10.18 2.04 6.84
C PHE A 175 -10.85 1.34 8.01
N PHE A 176 -10.10 0.44 8.63
CA PHE A 176 -10.51 -0.28 9.83
C PHE A 176 -10.33 0.54 11.10
N LEU A 177 -9.31 1.42 11.13
CA LEU A 177 -8.90 2.18 12.31
C LEU A 177 -9.39 3.62 12.23
N SER A 178 -9.94 4.15 13.33
CA SER A 178 -10.37 5.55 13.40
C SER A 178 -9.23 6.53 13.12
N VAL A 179 -8.02 6.24 13.64
CA VAL A 179 -6.82 7.04 13.37
C VAL A 179 -6.47 7.08 11.88
N SER A 180 -6.70 6.00 11.14
CA SER A 180 -6.46 5.96 9.70
C SER A 180 -7.47 6.82 8.93
N ARG A 181 -8.76 6.79 9.32
CA ARG A 181 -9.78 7.70 8.76
C ARG A 181 -9.44 9.16 8.99
N GLN A 182 -9.02 9.50 10.20
CA GLN A 182 -8.58 10.87 10.52
C GLN A 182 -7.38 11.31 9.67
N LEU A 183 -6.38 10.42 9.51
CA LEU A 183 -5.22 10.70 8.65
C LEU A 183 -5.61 10.87 7.19
N ALA A 184 -6.49 10.02 6.67
CA ALA A 184 -6.98 10.10 5.30
C ALA A 184 -7.73 11.43 5.06
N SER A 185 -8.62 11.82 5.96
CA SER A 185 -9.37 13.09 5.88
C SER A 185 -8.43 14.30 5.95
N GLN A 186 -7.42 14.28 6.82
CA GLN A 186 -6.42 15.35 6.92
C GLN A 186 -5.59 15.47 5.64
N GLU A 187 -5.13 14.34 5.08
CA GLU A 187 -4.39 14.33 3.83
C GLU A 187 -5.27 14.81 2.66
N LEU A 188 -6.54 14.38 2.61
CA LEU A 188 -7.49 14.81 1.59
C LEU A 188 -7.72 16.32 1.64
N ALA A 189 -7.95 16.89 2.82
CA ALA A 189 -8.10 18.34 3.01
C ALA A 189 -6.85 19.09 2.51
N ARG A 190 -5.64 18.59 2.84
CA ARG A 190 -4.39 19.16 2.32
C ARG A 190 -4.32 19.07 0.79
N ARG A 191 -4.72 17.94 0.18
CA ARG A 191 -4.74 17.77 -1.29
C ARG A 191 -5.71 18.74 -1.95
N ARG A 192 -6.88 18.97 -1.36
CA ARG A 192 -7.84 19.95 -1.86
C ARG A 192 -7.33 21.39 -1.78
N ALA A 193 -6.59 21.74 -0.72
CA ALA A 193 -6.00 23.07 -0.53
C ALA A 193 -4.76 23.33 -1.42
N GLU A 194 -4.14 22.31 -2.00
CA GLU A 194 -3.00 22.48 -2.89
C GLU A 194 -3.45 23.00 -4.28
N ASN A 195 -3.02 24.22 -4.61
CA ASN A 195 -3.14 24.77 -5.98
C ASN A 195 -2.12 24.10 -6.90
N LEU A 196 -2.34 22.84 -7.27
CA LEU A 196 -1.59 22.20 -8.35
C LEU A 196 -2.31 22.52 -9.67
N PRO A 197 -1.59 22.88 -10.76
CA PRO A 197 -2.22 23.10 -12.06
C PRO A 197 -2.96 21.83 -12.46
N GLU A 198 -4.21 21.98 -12.91
CA GLU A 198 -4.93 20.92 -13.59
C GLU A 198 -4.10 20.48 -14.81
N ASN A 199 -3.90 19.17 -14.98
CA ASN A 199 -3.30 18.65 -16.20
C ASN A 199 -4.23 19.02 -17.38
N GLN A 200 -3.81 20.01 -18.19
CA GLN A 200 -4.56 20.48 -19.37
C GLN A 200 -4.54 19.50 -20.55
N ASP A 201 -4.14 18.25 -20.35
CA ASP A 201 -3.99 17.25 -21.44
C ASP A 201 -5.29 16.54 -21.83
N GLY A 202 -6.46 17.02 -21.36
CA GLY A 202 -7.77 16.45 -21.71
C GLY A 202 -8.43 16.99 -22.99
N GLN A 203 -7.87 18.02 -23.64
CA GLN A 203 -8.48 18.62 -24.82
C GLN A 203 -7.52 18.71 -26.02
N LYS A 204 -7.27 17.58 -26.68
CA LYS A 204 -6.93 17.58 -28.14
C LYS A 204 -6.96 16.15 -28.67
N ARG A 205 -8.12 15.65 -29.00
CA ARG A 205 -8.36 14.73 -30.15
C ARG A 205 -9.83 14.87 -30.55
N ARG A 206 -10.10 15.80 -31.43
CA ARG A 206 -11.22 15.67 -32.37
C ARG A 206 -10.67 15.00 -33.62
#